data_2d9321ce4bccd2da3ec2d44225ee06be
#
_entry.id   2d9321ce4bccd2da3ec2d44225ee06be
#
_cell.length_a   1.000
_cell.length_b   1.000
_cell.length_c   1.000
_cell.angle_alpha   90.00
_cell.angle_beta   90.00
_cell.angle_gamma   90.00
#
_symmetry.space_group_name_H-M   'P 1'
#
loop_
_entity.id
_entity.type
_entity.pdbx_description
1 polymer ?
#
loop_
_entity_poly.entity_id
_entity_poly.type
_entity_poly.pdbx_seq_one_letter_code
_entity_poly.pdbx_strand_id
1 'polypeptide(L)'
;MSETQKCVLLVEDDRSVRRYLEVTLQRAGYQVITAEDGLAGMRCALTSKVDVVLTDAVMPQMNGRELARFLRSNPKLAKLPIVLLTGQENDHASSADNELIDAFLFKPVKAEELKKCLAKVTVSEARP
;
A
#
# COMPACT_ATOMS: atom_id res chain seq x y z
N MET A 1 14.56 -20.48 12.84
CA MET A 1 14.81 -19.51 12.37
C MET A 1 13.75 -18.69 12.14
N SER A 2 13.89 -17.74 12.17
CA SER A 2 12.80 -17.00 12.10
C SER A 2 12.31 -16.84 10.75
N GLU A 3 11.06 -16.80 10.62
CA GLU A 3 10.46 -16.46 9.45
C GLU A 3 10.77 -15.09 9.09
N THR A 4 10.97 -14.84 7.87
CA THR A 4 11.15 -13.49 7.38
C THR A 4 9.82 -12.77 7.43
N GLN A 5 9.75 -11.69 8.16
CA GLN A 5 8.54 -10.89 8.19
C GLN A 5 8.32 -10.22 6.84
N LYS A 6 7.07 -10.15 6.45
CA LYS A 6 6.71 -9.36 5.25
C LYS A 6 6.87 -7.89 5.56
N CYS A 7 7.29 -7.14 4.57
CA CYS A 7 7.51 -5.71 4.71
C CYS A 7 6.46 -4.93 3.95
N VAL A 8 5.80 -4.02 4.64
CA VAL A 8 4.78 -3.14 4.06
C VAL A 8 5.38 -1.77 3.82
N LEU A 9 5.23 -1.26 2.62
CA LEU A 9 5.52 0.14 2.36
C LEU A 9 4.23 0.91 2.56
N LEU A 10 4.19 1.72 3.60
CA LEU A 10 3.01 2.49 3.97
C LEU A 10 3.19 3.93 3.52
N VAL A 11 2.36 4.37 2.60
CA VAL A 11 2.42 5.73 2.04
C VAL A 11 1.18 6.49 2.48
N GLU A 12 1.35 7.45 3.34
CA GLU A 12 0.24 8.19 3.94
C GLU A 12 0.74 9.56 4.36
N ASP A 13 0.08 10.62 3.91
CA ASP A 13 0.54 11.97 4.20
C ASP A 13 0.06 12.48 5.55
N ASP A 14 -1.03 11.95 6.09
CA ASP A 14 -1.51 12.38 7.41
C ASP A 14 -0.69 11.68 8.49
N ARG A 15 -0.03 12.48 9.31
CA ARG A 15 0.88 11.94 10.32
C ARG A 15 0.19 11.03 11.32
N SER A 16 -0.98 11.41 11.77
CA SER A 16 -1.70 10.61 12.78
C SER A 16 -2.19 9.30 12.19
N VAL A 17 -2.73 9.33 10.99
CA VAL A 17 -3.18 8.12 10.32
C VAL A 17 -2.00 7.21 10.04
N ARG A 18 -0.90 7.79 9.56
CA ARG A 18 0.31 7.02 9.27
C ARG A 18 0.80 6.31 10.53
N ARG A 19 0.84 7.02 11.66
CA ARG A 19 1.31 6.41 12.90
C ARG A 19 0.39 5.30 13.36
N TYR A 20 -0.92 5.52 13.29
CA TYR A 20 -1.88 4.49 13.67
C TYR A 20 -1.70 3.23 12.83
N LEU A 21 -1.58 3.40 11.53
CA LEU A 21 -1.44 2.26 10.64
C LEU A 21 -0.10 1.56 10.86
N GLU A 22 0.96 2.33 11.06
CA GLU A 22 2.28 1.75 11.30
C GLU A 22 2.27 0.85 12.53
N VAL A 23 1.70 1.35 13.63
CA VAL A 23 1.66 0.57 14.87
C VAL A 23 0.77 -0.67 14.69
N THR A 24 -0.37 -0.49 14.01
CA THR A 24 -1.27 -1.60 13.77
C THR A 24 -0.59 -2.70 12.96
N LEU A 25 0.16 -2.31 11.94
CA LEU A 25 0.85 -3.28 11.10
C LEU A 25 1.98 -3.98 11.85
N GLN A 26 2.73 -3.23 12.65
CA GLN A 26 3.80 -3.83 13.44
C GLN A 26 3.26 -4.85 14.42
N ARG A 27 2.13 -4.55 15.04
CA ARG A 27 1.51 -5.48 15.97
C ARG A 27 0.99 -6.73 15.28
N ALA A 28 0.70 -6.61 13.98
CA ALA A 28 0.25 -7.76 13.20
C ALA A 28 1.42 -8.58 12.66
N GLY A 29 2.65 -8.19 12.96
CA GLY A 29 3.82 -8.97 12.56
C GLY A 29 4.52 -8.50 11.32
N TYR A 30 4.19 -7.34 10.80
CA TYR A 30 4.83 -6.82 9.60
C TYR A 30 5.96 -5.87 9.96
N GLN A 31 6.97 -5.85 9.11
CA GLN A 31 7.91 -4.74 9.10
C GLN A 31 7.28 -3.63 8.30
N VAL A 32 7.53 -2.39 8.68
CA VAL A 32 6.89 -1.26 8.01
C VAL A 32 7.93 -0.22 7.63
N ILE A 33 7.89 0.20 6.39
CA ILE A 33 8.64 1.36 5.92
C ILE A 33 7.59 2.41 5.62
N THR A 34 7.75 3.62 6.15
CA THR A 34 6.77 4.66 5.94
C THR A 34 7.27 5.70 4.96
N ALA A 35 6.33 6.28 4.22
CA ALA A 35 6.62 7.39 3.33
C ALA A 35 5.49 8.40 3.48
N GLU A 36 5.81 9.68 3.43
CA GLU A 36 4.81 10.70 3.70
C GLU A 36 4.15 11.24 2.43
N ASP A 37 4.61 10.82 1.28
CA ASP A 37 3.96 11.21 0.02
C ASP A 37 4.36 10.22 -1.07
N GLY A 38 3.77 10.42 -2.25
CA GLY A 38 3.99 9.48 -3.34
C GLY A 38 5.42 9.44 -3.84
N LEU A 39 6.11 10.58 -3.84
CA LEU A 39 7.49 10.61 -4.30
C LEU A 39 8.40 9.85 -3.34
N ALA A 40 8.20 10.04 -2.04
CA ALA A 40 8.96 9.27 -1.06
C ALA A 40 8.63 7.79 -1.18
N GLY A 41 7.37 7.47 -1.47
CA GLY A 41 6.97 6.08 -1.70
C GLY A 41 7.69 5.47 -2.89
N MET A 42 7.79 6.20 -3.99
CA MET A 42 8.54 5.75 -5.15
C MET A 42 9.98 5.42 -4.77
N ARG A 43 10.62 6.33 -4.06
CA ARG A 43 12.03 6.12 -3.69
C ARG A 43 12.18 4.90 -2.80
N CYS A 44 11.29 4.73 -1.83
CA CYS A 44 11.36 3.58 -0.93
C CYS A 44 11.17 2.28 -1.71
N ALA A 45 10.24 2.26 -2.65
CA ALA A 45 10.00 1.07 -3.44
C ALA A 45 11.20 0.70 -4.29
N LEU A 46 11.92 1.70 -4.77
CA LEU A 46 13.09 1.46 -5.63
C LEU A 46 14.31 1.02 -4.83
N THR A 47 14.42 1.46 -3.58
CA THR A 47 15.65 1.26 -2.82
C THR A 47 15.53 0.25 -1.70
N SER A 48 14.33 -0.19 -1.38
CA SER A 48 14.11 -1.13 -0.28
C SER A 48 13.33 -2.32 -0.78
N LYS A 49 13.51 -3.45 -0.12
CA LYS A 49 12.74 -4.63 -0.49
C LYS A 49 11.42 -4.60 0.25
N VAL A 50 10.33 -4.46 -0.47
CA VAL A 50 9.00 -4.46 0.13
C VAL A 50 8.17 -5.57 -0.49
N ASP A 51 7.20 -6.03 0.25
CA ASP A 51 6.35 -7.14 -0.17
C ASP A 51 4.95 -6.69 -0.56
N VAL A 52 4.53 -5.54 -0.07
CA VAL A 52 3.20 -5.00 -0.38
C VAL A 52 3.22 -3.50 -0.17
N VAL A 53 2.46 -2.78 -0.97
CA VAL A 53 2.33 -1.32 -0.86
C VAL A 53 0.92 -1.00 -0.37
N LEU A 54 0.84 -0.23 0.69
CA LEU A 54 -0.42 0.27 1.24
C LEU A 54 -0.36 1.79 1.11
N THR A 55 -1.17 2.36 0.25
CA THR A 55 -1.07 3.79 -0.03
C THR A 55 -2.41 4.48 0.03
N ASP A 56 -2.39 5.70 0.57
CA ASP A 56 -3.56 6.55 0.52
C ASP A 56 -3.87 6.92 -0.93
N ALA A 57 -5.13 7.05 -1.24
CA ALA A 57 -5.54 7.43 -2.59
C ALA A 57 -5.27 8.92 -2.84
N VAL A 58 -5.49 9.75 -1.84
CA VAL A 58 -5.40 11.21 -2.01
C VAL A 58 -4.21 11.74 -1.23
N MET A 59 -3.23 12.26 -1.95
CA MET A 59 -2.04 12.85 -1.36
C MET A 59 -1.60 14.01 -2.24
N PRO A 60 -0.86 14.98 -1.67
CA PRO A 60 -0.35 16.08 -2.48
C PRO A 60 0.62 15.56 -3.53
N GLN A 61 0.65 16.24 -4.66
CA GLN A 61 1.62 16.03 -5.73
C GLN A 61 1.42 14.72 -6.49
N MET A 62 1.59 13.58 -5.85
CA MET A 62 1.39 12.29 -6.49
C MET A 62 0.40 11.49 -5.67
N ASN A 63 -0.78 11.20 -6.22
CA ASN A 63 -1.77 10.43 -5.49
C ASN A 63 -1.47 8.93 -5.59
N GLY A 64 -2.26 8.14 -4.87
CA GLY A 64 -2.00 6.71 -4.78
C GLY A 64 -2.12 5.98 -6.10
N ARG A 65 -3.03 6.42 -6.96
CA ARG A 65 -3.19 5.78 -8.27
C ARG A 65 -2.03 6.11 -9.20
N GLU A 66 -1.51 7.32 -9.09
CA GLU A 66 -0.32 7.68 -9.86
C GLU A 66 0.88 6.86 -9.41
N LEU A 67 1.00 6.66 -8.09
CA LEU A 67 2.04 5.79 -7.57
C LEU A 67 1.88 4.38 -8.11
N ALA A 68 0.66 3.87 -8.15
CA ALA A 68 0.40 2.54 -8.68
C ALA A 68 0.83 2.43 -10.15
N ARG A 69 0.55 3.46 -10.95
CA ARG A 69 0.98 3.46 -12.34
C ARG A 69 2.49 3.38 -12.46
N PHE A 70 3.18 4.14 -11.63
CA PHE A 70 4.65 4.07 -11.62
C PHE A 70 5.11 2.65 -11.29
N LEU A 71 4.55 2.06 -10.24
CA LEU A 71 4.98 0.73 -9.81
C LEU A 71 4.72 -0.30 -10.90
N ARG A 72 3.57 -0.24 -11.54
CA ARG A 72 3.24 -1.21 -12.58
C ARG A 72 4.09 -1.05 -13.83
N SER A 73 4.60 0.15 -14.08
CA SER A 73 5.42 0.38 -15.25
C SER A 73 6.88 -0.01 -15.03
N ASN A 74 7.27 -0.28 -13.80
CA ASN A 74 8.65 -0.64 -13.50
C ASN A 74 8.75 -2.16 -13.44
N PRO A 75 9.60 -2.79 -14.27
CA PRO A 75 9.65 -4.26 -14.35
C PRO A 75 9.94 -4.93 -13.02
N LYS A 76 10.75 -4.29 -12.17
CA LYS A 76 11.09 -4.88 -10.88
C LYS A 76 9.92 -4.82 -9.89
N LEU A 77 9.01 -3.87 -10.08
CA LEU A 77 7.94 -3.61 -9.12
C LEU A 77 6.57 -3.95 -9.63
N ALA A 78 6.49 -4.42 -10.88
CA ALA A 78 5.21 -4.55 -11.55
C ALA A 78 4.26 -5.56 -10.90
N LYS A 79 4.79 -6.48 -10.11
CA LYS A 79 3.97 -7.50 -9.48
C LYS A 79 3.72 -7.27 -7.99
N LEU A 80 4.19 -6.15 -7.45
CA LEU A 80 3.94 -5.86 -6.05
C LEU A 80 2.44 -5.74 -5.79
N PRO A 81 1.92 -6.39 -4.75
CA PRO A 81 0.53 -6.13 -4.38
C PRO A 81 0.36 -4.69 -3.94
N ILE A 82 -0.72 -4.07 -4.37
CA ILE A 82 -1.02 -2.68 -4.02
C ILE A 82 -2.41 -2.61 -3.42
N VAL A 83 -2.49 -2.06 -2.20
CA VAL A 83 -3.74 -1.83 -1.51
C VAL A 83 -3.95 -0.33 -1.41
N LEU A 84 -5.10 0.14 -1.84
CA LEU A 84 -5.41 1.56 -1.85
C LEU A 84 -6.36 1.90 -0.71
N LEU A 85 -6.00 2.92 0.08
CA LEU A 85 -6.86 3.45 1.13
C LEU A 85 -7.62 4.63 0.57
N THR A 86 -8.93 4.59 0.64
CA THR A 86 -9.73 5.68 0.13
C THR A 86 -10.72 6.13 1.16
N GLY A 87 -11.00 7.42 1.18
CA GLY A 87 -11.95 7.98 2.14
C GLY A 87 -13.36 8.09 1.60
N GLN A 88 -13.55 7.76 0.33
CA GLN A 88 -14.86 7.95 -0.28
C GLN A 88 -15.24 6.78 -1.14
N GLU A 89 -16.45 6.34 -0.97
CA GLU A 89 -16.96 5.22 -1.75
C GLU A 89 -17.06 5.56 -3.22
N ASN A 90 -17.32 6.82 -3.53
CA ASN A 90 -17.45 7.22 -4.91
C ASN A 90 -16.25 7.99 -5.40
N ASP A 91 -15.08 7.54 -4.97
CA ASP A 91 -13.84 8.03 -5.50
C ASP A 91 -13.75 7.53 -6.93
N HIS A 92 -13.95 8.42 -7.87
CA HIS A 92 -14.10 8.05 -9.26
C HIS A 92 -12.75 7.94 -9.93
N ALA A 93 -12.30 6.74 -10.12
CA ALA A 93 -11.14 6.51 -10.94
C ALA A 93 -11.61 5.76 -12.18
N SER A 94 -10.85 5.84 -13.24
CA SER A 94 -11.15 5.05 -14.41
C SER A 94 -10.99 3.58 -14.06
N SER A 95 -11.70 2.73 -14.79
CA SER A 95 -11.53 1.29 -14.56
C SER A 95 -10.12 0.84 -14.86
N ALA A 96 -9.44 1.52 -15.79
CA ALA A 96 -8.05 1.19 -16.07
C ALA A 96 -7.18 1.41 -14.85
N ASP A 97 -7.39 2.51 -14.13
CA ASP A 97 -6.62 2.77 -12.90
C ASP A 97 -6.95 1.74 -11.83
N ASN A 98 -8.22 1.38 -11.71
CA ASN A 98 -8.63 0.42 -10.71
C ASN A 98 -8.03 -0.97 -10.97
N GLU A 99 -7.76 -1.29 -12.21
CA GLU A 99 -7.15 -2.57 -12.54
C GLU A 99 -5.72 -2.70 -12.03
N LEU A 100 -5.10 -1.58 -11.72
CA LEU A 100 -3.74 -1.58 -11.19
C LEU A 100 -3.70 -1.92 -9.70
N ILE A 101 -4.84 -1.89 -9.04
CA ILE A 101 -4.95 -2.01 -7.59
C ILE A 101 -5.44 -3.41 -7.25
N ASP A 102 -4.85 -4.04 -6.26
CA ASP A 102 -5.22 -5.39 -5.87
C ASP A 102 -6.33 -5.43 -4.84
N ALA A 103 -6.44 -4.40 -4.01
CA ALA A 103 -7.50 -4.33 -3.02
C ALA A 103 -7.73 -2.90 -2.60
N PHE A 104 -8.93 -2.63 -2.12
CA PHE A 104 -9.32 -1.31 -1.63
C PHE A 104 -9.77 -1.42 -0.19
N LEU A 105 -9.38 -0.45 0.63
CA LEU A 105 -9.87 -0.33 2.00
C LEU A 105 -10.41 1.08 2.17
N PHE A 106 -11.51 1.19 2.90
CA PHE A 106 -12.14 2.48 3.11
C PHE A 106 -11.84 2.99 4.51
N LYS A 107 -11.50 4.26 4.60
CA LYS A 107 -11.23 4.92 5.88
C LYS A 107 -12.54 5.18 6.59
N PRO A 108 -12.58 5.09 7.90
CA PRO A 108 -11.50 4.69 8.79
C PRO A 108 -11.27 3.18 8.75
N VAL A 109 -10.01 2.77 8.67
CA VAL A 109 -9.67 1.37 8.49
C VAL A 109 -9.57 0.69 9.85
N LYS A 110 -10.28 -0.40 10.01
CA LYS A 110 -10.22 -1.18 11.25
C LYS A 110 -9.08 -2.18 11.17
N ALA A 111 -8.47 -2.44 12.32
CA ALA A 111 -7.31 -3.33 12.38
C ALA A 111 -7.61 -4.69 11.77
N GLU A 112 -8.79 -5.25 12.05
CA GLU A 112 -9.12 -6.57 11.52
C GLU A 112 -9.26 -6.57 10.01
N GLU A 113 -9.85 -5.51 9.46
CA GLU A 113 -9.98 -5.39 8.01
C GLU A 113 -8.62 -5.30 7.35
N LEU A 114 -7.75 -4.50 7.95
CA LEU A 114 -6.40 -4.32 7.42
C LEU A 114 -5.65 -5.63 7.43
N LYS A 115 -5.69 -6.36 8.55
CA LYS A 115 -4.98 -7.61 8.67
C LYS A 115 -5.48 -8.65 7.67
N LYS A 116 -6.79 -8.75 7.51
CA LYS A 116 -7.35 -9.71 6.56
C LYS A 116 -6.96 -9.37 5.14
N CYS A 117 -7.02 -8.10 4.79
CA CYS A 117 -6.70 -7.66 3.45
C CYS A 117 -5.25 -7.97 3.11
N LEU A 118 -4.33 -7.61 4.00
CA LEU A 118 -2.91 -7.82 3.73
C LEU A 118 -2.56 -9.29 3.69
N ALA A 119 -3.15 -10.09 4.56
CA ALA A 119 -2.89 -11.53 4.53
C ALA A 119 -3.33 -12.12 3.19
N LYS A 120 -4.46 -11.66 2.68
CA LYS A 120 -4.97 -12.18 1.42
C LYS A 120 -4.08 -11.80 0.24
N VAL A 121 -3.66 -10.54 0.17
CA VAL A 121 -2.89 -10.11 -1.00
C VAL A 121 -1.44 -10.58 -0.95
N THR A 122 -0.92 -10.87 0.24
CA THR A 122 0.49 -11.30 0.33
C THR A 122 0.68 -12.79 0.20
N VAL A 123 -0.35 -13.59 0.41
CA VAL A 123 -0.18 -15.03 0.21
C VAL A 123 -0.44 -15.44 -1.23
N SER A 124 -1.26 -14.72 -1.96
CA SER A 124 -1.48 -15.10 -3.35
C SER A 124 -0.29 -14.66 -4.17
N GLU A 125 -0.02 -15.39 -5.24
CA GLU A 125 0.98 -14.96 -6.19
C GLU A 125 0.38 -13.80 -6.90
N ALA A 126 0.74 -12.67 -6.55
CA ALA A 126 -0.01 -11.51 -6.82
C ALA A 126 -0.43 -11.39 -8.26
N ARG A 127 0.44 -11.41 -9.17
CA ARG A 127 0.04 -11.23 -10.56
C ARG A 127 0.79 -12.20 -11.43
N PRO A 128 0.10 -12.81 -12.37
CA PRO A 128 0.76 -13.77 -13.26
C PRO A 128 1.75 -13.10 -14.19
#